data_e159c46872cfa7fad98dde83d91deab9
#
_entry.id   e159c46872cfa7fad98dde83d91deab9
#
_cell.length_a   1.000
_cell.length_b   1.000
_cell.length_c   1.000
_cell.angle_alpha   90.00
_cell.angle_beta   90.00
_cell.angle_gamma   90.00
#
_symmetry.space_group_name_H-M   'P 1'
#
loop_
_entity.id
_entity.type
_entity.pdbx_description
1 polymer ?
#
loop_
_entity_poly.entity_id
_entity_poly.type
_entity_poly.pdbx_seq_one_letter_code
_entity_poly.pdbx_strand_id
1 'polypeptide(L)'
;TITNNIFTFSVLENQNLAFVLQAFDPDGDSITFQITGGSDQSSFTINNSGQVLFLSSPDYENPSDANLDNSYEVVIRAFDGSLYSSNYDFIVNITNDESDDGSNNSSAVCSDQSESTSYCTIDWDNLEREFYAVFPENHSLDQSYPLLISLHGGDDYADANMQYTGFTQINDENNFVLIFPQGTVAPGKGSTGWYSGG
;
A
#
# COMPACT_ATOMS: atom_id res chain seq x y z
N THR A 1 12.72 -37.38 7.90
CA THR A 1 12.00 -36.16 8.25
C THR A 1 12.36 -35.13 7.18
N ILE A 2 11.45 -34.84 6.26
CA ILE A 2 11.65 -33.76 5.28
C ILE A 2 11.45 -32.47 6.09
N THR A 3 12.55 -31.81 6.47
CA THR A 3 12.49 -30.43 6.92
C THR A 3 12.32 -29.57 5.67
N ASN A 4 11.18 -28.95 5.51
CA ASN A 4 11.00 -27.92 4.50
C ASN A 4 11.98 -26.79 4.82
N ASN A 5 13.04 -26.66 4.02
CA ASN A 5 14.02 -25.59 4.14
C ASN A 5 13.48 -24.34 3.43
N ILE A 6 12.42 -23.76 3.98
CA ILE A 6 11.81 -22.52 3.48
C ILE A 6 12.33 -21.37 4.34
N PHE A 7 12.89 -20.37 3.69
CA PHE A 7 13.33 -19.13 4.30
C PHE A 7 12.45 -17.98 3.81
N THR A 8 11.96 -17.16 4.74
CA THR A 8 11.10 -16.04 4.40
C THR A 8 11.78 -14.73 4.79
N PHE A 9 11.74 -13.77 3.88
CA PHE A 9 12.24 -12.41 4.05
C PHE A 9 11.12 -11.41 3.78
N SER A 10 11.23 -10.23 4.38
CA SER A 10 10.40 -9.08 4.03
C SER A 10 11.31 -7.96 3.54
N VAL A 11 10.98 -7.37 2.41
CA VAL A 11 11.74 -6.32 1.75
C VAL A 11 10.79 -5.18 1.41
N LEU A 12 11.22 -3.97 1.72
CA LEU A 12 10.49 -2.79 1.30
C LEU A 12 10.54 -2.70 -0.23
N GLU A 13 9.47 -2.32 -0.87
CA GLU A 13 9.45 -2.09 -2.31
C GLU A 13 10.51 -1.07 -2.76
N ASN A 14 10.69 -0.91 -4.08
CA ASN A 14 11.71 -0.04 -4.66
C ASN A 14 13.17 -0.40 -4.32
N GLN A 15 13.39 -1.53 -3.64
CA GLN A 15 14.70 -2.07 -3.32
C GLN A 15 15.09 -3.16 -4.32
N ASN A 16 16.32 -3.08 -4.86
CA ASN A 16 16.82 -4.15 -5.73
C ASN A 16 17.40 -5.33 -4.96
N LEU A 17 17.88 -5.12 -3.71
CA LEU A 17 18.44 -6.19 -2.90
C LEU A 17 17.33 -6.97 -2.19
N ALA A 18 17.14 -8.23 -2.58
CA ALA A 18 16.19 -9.12 -1.91
C ALA A 18 16.78 -9.66 -0.59
N PHE A 19 17.93 -10.31 -0.64
CA PHE A 19 18.64 -10.86 0.54
C PHE A 19 20.07 -11.25 0.19
N VAL A 20 20.86 -11.64 1.22
CA VAL A 20 22.24 -12.10 1.04
C VAL A 20 22.37 -13.54 1.53
N LEU A 21 22.90 -14.41 0.66
CA LEU A 21 23.23 -15.79 0.97
C LEU A 21 24.61 -15.87 1.61
N GLN A 22 24.73 -16.72 2.60
CA GLN A 22 26.01 -17.13 3.17
C GLN A 22 26.06 -18.64 3.25
N ALA A 23 27.17 -19.21 2.84
CA ALA A 23 27.43 -20.63 2.98
C ALA A 23 28.89 -20.84 3.41
N PHE A 24 29.14 -21.96 4.03
CA PHE A 24 30.46 -22.36 4.49
C PHE A 24 30.78 -23.77 3.97
N ASP A 25 31.95 -23.91 3.38
CA ASP A 25 32.50 -25.19 2.98
C ASP A 25 33.56 -25.65 4.01
N PRO A 26 33.45 -26.86 4.60
CA PRO A 26 34.39 -27.36 5.61
C PRO A 26 35.84 -27.53 5.07
N ASP A 27 36.01 -27.77 3.78
CA ASP A 27 37.30 -27.98 3.14
C ASP A 27 37.93 -26.66 2.65
N GLY A 28 37.13 -25.56 2.72
CA GLY A 28 37.56 -24.20 2.39
C GLY A 28 37.44 -23.88 0.90
N ASP A 29 36.65 -24.64 0.15
CA ASP A 29 36.40 -24.40 -1.26
C ASP A 29 35.51 -23.16 -1.49
N SER A 30 35.66 -22.54 -2.65
CA SER A 30 34.86 -21.37 -3.01
C SER A 30 33.45 -21.76 -3.39
N ILE A 31 32.46 -21.15 -2.74
CA ILE A 31 31.05 -21.44 -2.98
C ILE A 31 30.47 -20.45 -3.99
N THR A 32 29.66 -20.96 -4.90
CA THR A 32 28.82 -20.22 -5.82
C THR A 32 27.35 -20.61 -5.62
N PHE A 33 26.41 -19.75 -6.02
CA PHE A 33 24.99 -20.01 -5.89
C PHE A 33 24.31 -20.05 -7.25
N GLN A 34 23.28 -20.88 -7.38
CA GLN A 34 22.51 -21.05 -8.62
C GLN A 34 21.01 -21.01 -8.33
N ILE A 35 20.26 -20.22 -9.09
CA ILE A 35 18.80 -20.29 -9.13
C ILE A 35 18.43 -21.55 -9.91
N THR A 36 17.56 -22.38 -9.34
CA THR A 36 17.16 -23.67 -9.91
C THR A 36 15.66 -23.79 -10.14
N GLY A 37 14.86 -22.84 -9.66
CA GLY A 37 13.40 -22.86 -9.76
C GLY A 37 12.75 -21.76 -8.95
N GLY A 38 11.47 -21.94 -8.68
CA GLY A 38 10.56 -20.98 -8.08
C GLY A 38 9.66 -20.33 -9.14
N SER A 39 8.42 -19.97 -8.76
CA SER A 39 7.47 -19.34 -9.67
C SER A 39 8.00 -18.03 -10.26
N ASP A 40 8.85 -17.33 -9.48
CA ASP A 40 9.39 -16.01 -9.81
C ASP A 40 10.90 -16.04 -10.10
N GLN A 41 11.46 -17.20 -10.43
CA GLN A 41 12.90 -17.35 -10.69
C GLN A 41 13.45 -16.34 -11.72
N SER A 42 12.63 -15.95 -12.70
CA SER A 42 13.02 -15.01 -13.76
C SER A 42 13.12 -13.56 -13.28
N SER A 43 12.62 -13.25 -12.09
CA SER A 43 12.69 -11.93 -11.49
C SER A 43 13.99 -11.68 -10.72
N PHE A 44 14.84 -12.72 -10.55
CA PHE A 44 16.03 -12.66 -9.72
C PHE A 44 17.33 -12.89 -10.48
N THR A 45 18.39 -12.33 -9.91
CA THR A 45 19.78 -12.67 -10.24
C THR A 45 20.60 -12.82 -8.95
N ILE A 46 21.74 -13.53 -9.04
CA ILE A 46 22.67 -13.68 -7.92
C ILE A 46 24.06 -13.25 -8.37
N ASN A 47 24.73 -12.41 -7.61
CA ASN A 47 26.12 -12.05 -7.87
C ASN A 47 27.10 -12.94 -7.11
N ASN A 48 28.41 -12.78 -7.41
CA ASN A 48 29.49 -13.59 -6.81
C ASN A 48 29.67 -13.36 -5.31
N SER A 49 29.05 -12.35 -4.74
CA SER A 49 29.06 -12.07 -3.29
C SER A 49 27.88 -12.70 -2.56
N GLY A 50 27.06 -13.51 -3.25
CA GLY A 50 25.87 -14.14 -2.68
C GLY A 50 24.67 -13.17 -2.51
N GLN A 51 24.73 -11.99 -3.07
CA GLN A 51 23.58 -11.08 -3.05
C GLN A 51 22.56 -11.54 -4.09
N VAL A 52 21.34 -11.80 -3.66
CA VAL A 52 20.19 -12.06 -4.50
C VAL A 52 19.49 -10.73 -4.76
N LEU A 53 19.33 -10.40 -6.02
CA LEU A 53 18.86 -9.09 -6.48
C LEU A 53 17.64 -9.28 -7.37
N PHE A 54 16.67 -8.39 -7.26
CA PHE A 54 15.63 -8.26 -8.27
C PHE A 54 16.21 -7.67 -9.55
N LEU A 55 15.77 -8.15 -10.70
CA LEU A 55 16.12 -7.58 -12.01
C LEU A 55 15.42 -6.24 -12.27
N SER A 56 14.22 -6.07 -11.70
CA SER A 56 13.49 -4.81 -11.60
C SER A 56 13.01 -4.69 -10.16
N SER A 57 13.15 -3.52 -9.55
CA SER A 57 12.63 -3.28 -8.21
C SER A 57 11.13 -3.61 -8.17
N PRO A 58 10.65 -4.36 -7.18
CA PRO A 58 9.22 -4.58 -7.01
C PRO A 58 8.51 -3.28 -6.64
N ASP A 59 7.26 -3.18 -7.05
CA ASP A 59 6.32 -2.11 -6.79
C ASP A 59 5.11 -2.77 -6.12
N TYR A 60 4.78 -2.36 -4.90
CA TYR A 60 3.76 -3.03 -4.08
C TYR A 60 2.35 -2.81 -4.62
N GLU A 61 2.08 -1.62 -5.17
CA GLU A 61 0.78 -1.24 -5.77
C GLU A 61 0.57 -1.90 -7.13
N ASN A 62 1.68 -2.28 -7.81
CA ASN A 62 1.64 -2.91 -9.12
C ASN A 62 2.48 -4.19 -9.13
N PRO A 63 2.07 -5.23 -8.40
CA PRO A 63 2.83 -6.45 -8.25
C PRO A 63 3.10 -7.13 -9.59
N SER A 64 4.33 -7.63 -9.76
CA SER A 64 4.78 -8.29 -10.98
C SER A 64 5.27 -9.73 -10.75
N ASP A 65 5.03 -10.27 -9.54
CA ASP A 65 5.20 -11.68 -9.24
C ASP A 65 4.18 -12.55 -10.00
N ALA A 66 4.39 -13.86 -10.02
CA ALA A 66 3.64 -14.79 -10.88
C ALA A 66 2.13 -14.86 -10.57
N ASN A 67 1.73 -14.59 -9.33
CA ASN A 67 0.34 -14.66 -8.85
C ASN A 67 -0.20 -13.31 -8.34
N LEU A 68 0.59 -12.24 -8.43
CA LEU A 68 0.25 -10.86 -8.07
C LEU A 68 -0.14 -10.68 -6.59
N ASP A 69 0.53 -11.40 -5.68
CA ASP A 69 0.27 -11.35 -4.24
C ASP A 69 1.40 -10.67 -3.43
N ASN A 70 2.37 -10.03 -4.12
CA ASN A 70 3.54 -9.42 -3.51
C ASN A 70 4.46 -10.41 -2.78
N SER A 71 4.44 -11.70 -3.17
CA SER A 71 5.23 -12.76 -2.60
C SER A 71 6.02 -13.49 -3.69
N TYR A 72 7.31 -13.22 -3.78
CA TYR A 72 8.19 -13.78 -4.79
C TYR A 72 8.82 -15.07 -4.28
N GLU A 73 8.72 -16.15 -5.08
CA GLU A 73 9.26 -17.47 -4.77
C GLU A 73 10.45 -17.81 -5.66
N VAL A 74 11.58 -18.16 -5.03
CA VAL A 74 12.79 -18.60 -5.74
C VAL A 74 13.44 -19.78 -5.05
N VAL A 75 13.95 -20.73 -5.84
CA VAL A 75 14.68 -21.90 -5.35
C VAL A 75 16.16 -21.78 -5.71
N ILE A 76 17.04 -21.92 -4.71
CA ILE A 76 18.47 -21.72 -4.87
C ILE A 76 19.22 -22.91 -4.26
N ARG A 77 20.37 -23.25 -4.87
CA ARG A 77 21.36 -24.18 -4.32
C ARG A 77 22.76 -23.59 -4.34
N ALA A 78 23.62 -24.11 -3.51
CA ALA A 78 25.04 -23.81 -3.50
C ALA A 78 25.82 -24.85 -4.31
N PHE A 79 27.02 -24.47 -4.79
CA PHE A 79 27.99 -25.34 -5.50
C PHE A 79 29.41 -24.98 -5.02
N ASP A 80 30.17 -25.96 -4.59
CA ASP A 80 31.54 -25.84 -4.07
C ASP A 80 32.64 -26.06 -5.13
N GLY A 81 32.27 -26.24 -6.38
CA GLY A 81 33.16 -26.58 -7.48
C GLY A 81 33.16 -28.08 -7.81
N SER A 82 32.59 -28.93 -6.96
CA SER A 82 32.52 -30.38 -7.09
C SER A 82 31.13 -30.95 -6.88
N LEU A 83 30.45 -30.50 -5.83
CA LEU A 83 29.15 -31.00 -5.38
C LEU A 83 28.13 -29.84 -5.23
N TYR A 84 26.88 -30.21 -5.35
CA TYR A 84 25.76 -29.32 -5.12
C TYR A 84 25.12 -29.59 -3.74
N SER A 85 24.70 -28.52 -3.08
CA SER A 85 23.83 -28.65 -1.93
C SER A 85 22.41 -29.13 -2.32
N SER A 86 21.59 -29.44 -1.33
CA SER A 86 20.15 -29.50 -1.53
C SER A 86 19.61 -28.16 -2.02
N ASN A 87 18.44 -28.20 -2.64
CA ASN A 87 17.67 -27.00 -2.97
C ASN A 87 17.04 -26.41 -1.70
N TYR A 88 16.99 -25.09 -1.65
CA TYR A 88 16.36 -24.32 -0.60
C TYR A 88 15.34 -23.37 -1.22
N ASP A 89 14.15 -23.30 -0.60
CA ASP A 89 13.06 -22.44 -1.02
C ASP A 89 13.15 -21.11 -0.27
N PHE A 90 13.06 -20.01 -1.01
CA PHE A 90 13.08 -18.65 -0.48
C PHE A 90 11.81 -17.93 -0.89
N ILE A 91 11.16 -17.30 0.07
CA ILE A 91 9.99 -16.46 -0.14
C ILE A 91 10.38 -15.04 0.25
N VAL A 92 10.15 -14.09 -0.65
CA VAL A 92 10.40 -12.66 -0.42
C VAL A 92 9.08 -11.91 -0.49
N ASN A 93 8.56 -11.51 0.66
CA ASN A 93 7.36 -10.70 0.76
C ASN A 93 7.72 -9.23 0.58
N ILE A 94 7.07 -8.56 -0.33
CA ILE A 94 7.22 -7.12 -0.51
C ILE A 94 6.30 -6.40 0.48
N THR A 95 6.82 -5.38 1.12
CA THR A 95 6.07 -4.50 2.02
C THR A 95 5.98 -3.13 1.41
N ASN A 96 4.82 -2.51 1.60
CA ASN A 96 4.51 -1.18 1.11
C ASN A 96 5.42 -0.11 1.74
N ASP A 97 5.92 0.82 0.94
CA ASP A 97 6.51 2.09 1.35
C ASP A 97 5.48 3.21 1.12
N GLU A 98 4.67 3.51 2.12
CA GLU A 98 3.63 4.55 2.06
C GLU A 98 4.16 5.92 1.58
N SER A 99 5.48 6.10 1.48
CA SER A 99 6.08 7.37 1.04
C SER A 99 6.07 7.57 -0.47
N ASP A 100 5.91 6.50 -1.25
CA ASP A 100 5.87 6.53 -2.71
C ASP A 100 4.52 6.15 -3.33
N ASP A 101 3.54 5.77 -2.51
CA ASP A 101 2.14 5.54 -2.91
C ASP A 101 1.49 6.73 -3.64
N GLY A 102 2.23 7.28 -4.60
CA GLY A 102 1.93 8.53 -5.26
C GLY A 102 1.72 9.58 -4.19
N SER A 103 2.75 10.25 -3.81
CA SER A 103 2.85 11.33 -2.81
C SER A 103 1.50 11.97 -2.39
N ASN A 104 0.59 11.15 -1.86
CA ASN A 104 -0.63 11.61 -1.22
C ASN A 104 -0.33 11.88 0.27
N ASN A 105 0.81 12.51 0.52
CA ASN A 105 0.94 13.39 1.66
C ASN A 105 0.13 14.67 1.35
N SER A 106 -1.02 14.46 0.74
CA SER A 106 -2.04 15.47 0.51
C SER A 106 -2.67 15.75 1.84
N SER A 107 -2.00 16.59 2.63
CA SER A 107 -2.67 17.22 3.75
C SER A 107 -3.89 17.93 3.19
N ALA A 108 -5.06 17.60 3.69
CA ALA A 108 -6.25 18.32 3.29
C ALA A 108 -6.05 19.81 3.63
N VAL A 109 -6.30 20.66 2.66
CA VAL A 109 -6.32 22.10 2.88
C VAL A 109 -7.75 22.49 3.23
N CYS A 110 -7.95 22.95 4.45
CA CYS A 110 -9.28 23.31 4.94
C CYS A 110 -9.41 24.83 5.11
N SER A 111 -10.59 25.33 4.80
CA SER A 111 -11.04 26.68 5.11
C SER A 111 -12.28 26.61 6.01
N ASP A 112 -12.24 27.31 7.14
CA ASP A 112 -13.35 27.32 8.07
C ASP A 112 -14.55 28.03 7.47
N GLN A 113 -15.71 27.36 7.52
CA GLN A 113 -17.01 27.91 7.15
C GLN A 113 -17.77 28.42 8.38
N SER A 114 -17.50 27.81 9.54
CA SER A 114 -17.99 28.20 10.87
C SER A 114 -17.05 27.64 11.96
N GLU A 115 -17.34 27.85 13.22
CA GLU A 115 -16.54 27.33 14.35
C GLU A 115 -16.43 25.81 14.37
N SER A 116 -17.40 25.09 13.80
CA SER A 116 -17.45 23.62 13.79
C SER A 116 -17.44 23.00 12.40
N THR A 117 -17.46 23.79 11.33
CA THR A 117 -17.54 23.27 9.95
C THR A 117 -16.41 23.84 9.11
N SER A 118 -15.68 22.96 8.45
CA SER A 118 -14.63 23.30 7.49
C SER A 118 -14.94 22.71 6.13
N TYR A 119 -14.67 23.47 5.07
CA TYR A 119 -14.61 22.98 3.70
C TYR A 119 -13.16 22.64 3.39
N CYS A 120 -12.94 21.42 2.92
CA CYS A 120 -11.61 20.87 2.69
C CYS A 120 -11.44 20.39 1.26
N THR A 121 -10.24 20.55 0.74
CA THR A 121 -9.78 19.90 -0.50
C THR A 121 -8.59 19.02 -0.21
N ILE A 122 -8.47 17.94 -0.96
CA ILE A 122 -7.34 17.02 -0.92
C ILE A 122 -7.02 16.56 -2.35
N ASP A 123 -5.75 16.60 -2.74
CA ASP A 123 -5.30 16.02 -3.99
C ASP A 123 -5.12 14.52 -3.80
N TRP A 124 -5.83 13.72 -4.58
CA TRP A 124 -5.71 12.28 -4.60
C TRP A 124 -5.67 11.79 -6.05
N ASP A 125 -4.63 11.07 -6.41
CA ASP A 125 -4.41 10.53 -7.76
C ASP A 125 -4.51 11.63 -8.84
N ASN A 126 -3.84 12.77 -8.61
CA ASN A 126 -3.86 13.98 -9.46
C ASN A 126 -5.26 14.57 -9.68
N LEU A 127 -6.20 14.26 -8.81
CA LEU A 127 -7.56 14.81 -8.82
C LEU A 127 -7.84 15.50 -7.48
N GLU A 128 -8.21 16.77 -7.55
CA GLU A 128 -8.70 17.47 -6.37
C GLU A 128 -10.04 16.87 -5.93
N ARG A 129 -10.11 16.47 -4.66
CA ARG A 129 -11.31 15.95 -3.99
C ARG A 129 -11.75 16.95 -2.94
N GLU A 130 -13.04 17.14 -2.86
CA GLU A 130 -13.67 18.13 -1.98
C GLU A 130 -14.54 17.45 -0.93
N PHE A 131 -14.59 18.00 0.27
CA PHE A 131 -15.47 17.51 1.33
C PHE A 131 -15.74 18.58 2.38
N TYR A 132 -16.88 18.45 3.09
CA TYR A 132 -17.10 19.17 4.32
C TYR A 132 -16.76 18.29 5.51
N ALA A 133 -16.06 18.87 6.48
CA ALA A 133 -15.80 18.27 7.79
C ALA A 133 -16.55 19.03 8.86
N VAL A 134 -17.32 18.33 9.70
CA VAL A 134 -18.03 18.91 10.83
C VAL A 134 -17.52 18.28 12.11
N PHE A 135 -17.04 19.12 13.01
CA PHE A 135 -16.46 18.73 14.28
C PHE A 135 -17.44 19.01 15.42
N PRO A 136 -17.39 18.28 16.55
CA PRO A 136 -18.12 18.65 17.76
C PRO A 136 -17.71 20.06 18.24
N GLU A 137 -18.62 20.83 18.85
CA GLU A 137 -18.35 22.21 19.27
C GLU A 137 -17.12 22.39 20.16
N ASN A 138 -16.79 21.40 20.99
CA ASN A 138 -15.64 21.45 21.90
C ASN A 138 -14.53 20.48 21.49
N HIS A 139 -14.34 20.24 20.20
CA HIS A 139 -13.31 19.33 19.71
C HIS A 139 -11.90 19.84 20.06
N SER A 140 -10.98 18.89 20.24
CA SER A 140 -9.55 19.14 20.45
C SER A 140 -8.73 18.31 19.49
N LEU A 141 -7.68 18.89 18.92
CA LEU A 141 -6.77 18.19 17.99
C LEU A 141 -5.96 17.07 18.67
N ASP A 142 -5.88 17.09 20.00
CA ASP A 142 -5.17 16.05 20.78
C ASP A 142 -6.08 14.86 21.14
N GLN A 143 -7.33 14.85 20.68
CA GLN A 143 -8.30 13.80 20.97
C GLN A 143 -8.73 13.07 19.70
N SER A 144 -8.89 11.75 19.79
CA SER A 144 -9.49 10.94 18.71
C SER A 144 -11.00 10.90 18.83
N TYR A 145 -11.69 11.04 17.71
CA TYR A 145 -13.14 11.01 17.60
C TYR A 145 -13.57 9.87 16.66
N PRO A 146 -14.73 9.23 16.93
CA PRO A 146 -15.35 8.38 15.93
C PRO A 146 -15.64 9.17 14.65
N LEU A 147 -15.53 8.54 13.50
CA LEU A 147 -15.78 9.14 12.19
C LEU A 147 -17.06 8.57 11.57
N LEU A 148 -17.93 9.47 11.10
CA LEU A 148 -19.08 9.12 10.27
C LEU A 148 -18.94 9.78 8.90
N ILE A 149 -18.99 8.99 7.82
CA ILE A 149 -18.97 9.48 6.45
C ILE A 149 -20.37 9.36 5.87
N SER A 150 -20.92 10.46 5.39
CA SER A 150 -22.24 10.52 4.75
C SER A 150 -22.11 10.84 3.27
N LEU A 151 -22.49 9.90 2.41
CA LEU A 151 -22.45 10.06 0.97
C LEU A 151 -23.79 10.61 0.45
N HIS A 152 -23.75 11.65 -0.39
CA HIS A 152 -24.96 12.15 -1.07
C HIS A 152 -25.46 11.18 -2.15
N GLY A 153 -26.70 11.35 -2.58
CA GLY A 153 -27.28 10.60 -3.70
C GLY A 153 -26.72 11.03 -5.06
N GLY A 154 -27.12 10.33 -6.12
CA GLY A 154 -26.82 10.77 -7.49
C GLY A 154 -27.49 12.13 -7.77
N ASP A 155 -26.81 12.98 -8.54
CA ASP A 155 -27.27 14.33 -8.90
C ASP A 155 -27.38 15.32 -7.71
N ASP A 156 -26.74 15.01 -6.59
CA ASP A 156 -26.75 15.83 -5.37
C ASP A 156 -25.34 16.32 -5.01
N TYR A 157 -25.24 17.13 -3.96
CA TYR A 157 -24.02 17.78 -3.52
C TYR A 157 -23.77 17.55 -2.03
N ALA A 158 -22.51 17.66 -1.62
CA ALA A 158 -22.10 17.44 -0.22
C ALA A 158 -22.75 18.42 0.75
N ASP A 159 -22.88 19.70 0.38
CA ASP A 159 -23.51 20.75 1.17
C ASP A 159 -25.01 20.52 1.37
N ALA A 160 -25.72 20.06 0.34
CA ALA A 160 -27.13 19.69 0.45
C ALA A 160 -27.30 18.48 1.35
N ASN A 161 -26.48 17.43 1.19
CA ASN A 161 -26.47 16.26 2.06
C ASN A 161 -26.25 16.62 3.52
N MET A 162 -25.33 17.53 3.81
CA MET A 162 -25.06 18.03 5.14
C MET A 162 -26.31 18.69 5.77
N GLN A 163 -27.10 19.40 4.96
CA GLN A 163 -28.29 20.11 5.44
C GLN A 163 -29.48 19.20 5.73
N TYR A 164 -29.73 18.19 4.88
CA TYR A 164 -30.97 17.40 5.02
C TYR A 164 -30.82 16.13 5.85
N THR A 165 -29.61 15.62 6.09
CA THR A 165 -29.42 14.37 6.86
C THR A 165 -29.70 14.55 8.36
N GLY A 166 -29.58 15.76 8.89
CA GLY A 166 -29.72 16.05 10.31
C GLY A 166 -28.56 15.52 11.18
N PHE A 167 -27.52 14.95 10.59
CA PHE A 167 -26.37 14.41 11.36
C PHE A 167 -25.59 15.50 12.09
N THR A 168 -25.53 16.71 11.55
CA THR A 168 -24.89 17.87 12.19
C THR A 168 -25.57 18.29 13.49
N GLN A 169 -26.85 17.89 13.71
CA GLN A 169 -27.58 18.20 14.93
C GLN A 169 -27.25 17.26 16.09
N ILE A 170 -26.72 16.08 15.77
CA ILE A 170 -26.44 15.03 16.77
C ILE A 170 -24.96 14.77 16.98
N ASN A 171 -24.03 15.39 16.20
CA ASN A 171 -22.61 15.15 16.35
C ASN A 171 -22.06 15.69 17.67
N ASP A 172 -22.54 16.81 18.16
CA ASP A 172 -22.15 17.37 19.46
C ASP A 172 -22.56 16.49 20.63
N GLU A 173 -23.80 15.96 20.60
CA GLU A 173 -24.32 15.08 21.65
C GLU A 173 -23.61 13.74 21.71
N ASN A 174 -23.13 13.24 20.56
CA ASN A 174 -22.52 11.93 20.42
C ASN A 174 -21.00 11.95 20.17
N ASN A 175 -20.42 13.14 20.12
CA ASN A 175 -18.99 13.40 20.09
C ASN A 175 -18.25 12.65 18.97
N PHE A 176 -18.70 12.80 17.71
CA PHE A 176 -18.09 12.23 16.52
C PHE A 176 -17.83 13.29 15.44
N VAL A 177 -16.89 13.01 14.54
CA VAL A 177 -16.61 13.86 13.36
C VAL A 177 -17.44 13.37 12.19
N LEU A 178 -18.02 14.31 11.44
CA LEU A 178 -18.74 14.04 10.20
C LEU A 178 -17.90 14.44 8.99
N ILE A 179 -17.90 13.59 7.96
CA ILE A 179 -17.36 13.93 6.64
C ILE A 179 -18.46 13.76 5.61
N PHE A 180 -18.65 14.81 4.80
CA PHE A 180 -19.56 14.84 3.66
C PHE A 180 -18.72 15.03 2.38
N PRO A 181 -18.26 13.94 1.75
CA PRO A 181 -17.46 14.04 0.53
C PRO A 181 -18.32 14.54 -0.63
N GLN A 182 -17.70 15.25 -1.58
CA GLN A 182 -18.31 15.64 -2.85
C GLN A 182 -18.03 14.59 -3.92
N GLY A 183 -19.08 14.04 -4.49
CA GLY A 183 -18.97 13.16 -5.64
C GLY A 183 -18.51 13.92 -6.89
N THR A 184 -17.79 13.24 -7.77
CA THR A 184 -17.26 13.82 -9.01
C THR A 184 -18.25 13.70 -10.16
N VAL A 185 -18.11 14.56 -11.17
CA VAL A 185 -18.85 14.42 -12.43
C VAL A 185 -18.14 13.43 -13.32
N ALA A 186 -18.80 12.31 -13.66
CA ALA A 186 -18.22 11.34 -14.58
C ALA A 186 -18.08 11.95 -16.00
N PRO A 187 -17.04 11.59 -16.75
CA PRO A 187 -16.90 12.00 -18.13
C PRO A 187 -18.14 11.65 -18.97
N GLY A 188 -18.72 12.65 -19.61
CA GLY A 188 -19.93 12.49 -20.45
C GLY A 188 -21.25 12.35 -19.69
N LYS A 189 -21.27 12.46 -18.37
CA LYS A 189 -22.45 12.55 -17.51
C LYS A 189 -22.56 13.98 -17.00
N GLY A 190 -23.69 14.61 -17.11
CA GLY A 190 -23.90 15.98 -16.64
C GLY A 190 -24.18 16.09 -15.14
N SER A 191 -23.94 15.03 -14.36
CA SER A 191 -24.34 14.93 -12.96
C SER A 191 -23.23 14.40 -12.07
N THR A 192 -23.24 14.82 -10.80
CA THR A 192 -22.35 14.34 -9.74
C THR A 192 -22.78 12.95 -9.29
N GLY A 193 -21.82 12.13 -8.83
CA GLY A 193 -22.09 10.79 -8.30
C GLY A 193 -20.84 10.06 -7.82
N TRP A 194 -21.06 8.86 -7.30
CA TRP A 194 -20.02 7.97 -6.84
C TRP A 194 -19.77 6.92 -7.93
N TYR A 195 -18.57 6.92 -8.48
CA TYR A 195 -18.19 5.98 -9.52
C TYR A 195 -17.12 5.05 -8.98
N SER A 196 -17.39 3.74 -9.01
CA SER A 196 -16.35 2.73 -8.89
C SER A 196 -15.62 2.74 -10.23
N GLY A 197 -14.34 3.06 -10.25
CA GLY A 197 -13.52 2.99 -11.46
C GLY A 197 -13.69 1.62 -12.12
N GLY A 198 -13.95 1.63 -13.41
CA GLY A 198 -14.01 0.48 -14.28
C GLY A 198 -12.73 0.37 -15.10
#